data_232a5c74520f53d471c34ccbd296dc8f
#
_entry.id   232a5c74520f53d471c34ccbd296dc8f
#
_cell.length_a   1.000
_cell.length_b   1.000
_cell.length_c   1.000
_cell.angle_alpha   90.00
_cell.angle_beta   90.00
_cell.angle_gamma   90.00
#
_symmetry.space_group_name_H-M   'P 1'
#
loop_
_entity.id
_entity.type
_entity.pdbx_description
1 polymer ?
#
loop_
_entity_poly.entity_id
_entity_poly.type
_entity_poly.pdbx_seq_one_letter_code
_entity_poly.pdbx_strand_id
1 'polypeptide(L)'
;LNKKFHFAVFLPQYENLEYWKSQIAGIEKAAIEFSKFGIVLDYFFYDFNISSFKESVKKVLEFDCDALLFAPIFYEESVRFLSEYEKKNTPIVMIDSNISNNDQHAYVGQDAFQSGYLAGRLISFAVKNERQILIFKITREIESTSVYLQRIDGFYSFFKDHEELQNFKFSEVTIKDSGIDQLNLEMFSGINSVFVPNSRAYIVARFLEQNNIKGVRIIGYDLLKENIEYLNKGVIDFLINQRPEEQGYMGINHLYKKLVLQETVANTHYIPLEIILKENYFPARKS
;
A
#
# COMPACT_ATOMS: atom_id res chain seq x y z
N LEU A 1 32.98 -9.08 -21.79
CA LEU A 1 32.31 -7.87 -21.33
C LEU A 1 30.94 -8.28 -20.82
N ASN A 2 30.74 -8.26 -19.51
CA ASN A 2 29.43 -8.58 -18.96
C ASN A 2 28.48 -7.43 -19.39
N LYS A 3 27.42 -7.78 -20.11
CA LYS A 3 26.35 -6.82 -20.45
C LYS A 3 25.81 -6.23 -19.15
N LYS A 4 25.70 -4.91 -19.07
CA LYS A 4 25.01 -4.23 -17.97
C LYS A 4 23.57 -4.01 -18.36
N PHE A 5 22.67 -4.16 -17.38
CA PHE A 5 21.24 -3.88 -17.50
C PHE A 5 20.90 -2.75 -16.54
N HIS A 6 20.49 -1.63 -17.06
CA HIS A 6 20.07 -0.46 -16.29
C HIS A 6 18.58 -0.51 -16.01
N PHE A 7 18.19 -0.64 -14.74
CA PHE A 7 16.80 -0.60 -14.32
C PHE A 7 16.51 0.73 -13.65
N ALA A 8 15.63 1.52 -14.23
CA ALA A 8 15.12 2.72 -13.60
C ALA A 8 14.15 2.35 -12.48
N VAL A 9 14.34 2.93 -11.29
CA VAL A 9 13.49 2.75 -10.12
C VAL A 9 12.82 4.08 -9.81
N PHE A 10 11.52 4.20 -10.12
CA PHE A 10 10.76 5.44 -10.03
C PHE A 10 9.71 5.36 -8.92
N LEU A 11 10.02 5.92 -7.76
CA LEU A 11 9.28 5.78 -6.50
C LEU A 11 9.10 7.11 -5.77
N PRO A 12 8.15 7.17 -4.82
CA PRO A 12 8.09 8.28 -3.87
C PRO A 12 9.35 8.36 -3.01
N GLN A 13 9.67 9.60 -2.58
CA GLN A 13 10.73 9.84 -1.61
C GLN A 13 10.42 9.14 -0.27
N TYR A 14 11.40 8.47 0.31
CA TYR A 14 11.20 7.53 1.40
C TYR A 14 11.76 7.95 2.76
N GLU A 15 12.58 8.99 2.84
CA GLU A 15 13.38 9.32 4.05
C GLU A 15 12.56 9.41 5.34
N ASN A 16 11.31 9.88 5.27
CA ASN A 16 10.42 10.02 6.42
C ASN A 16 9.22 9.06 6.40
N LEU A 17 9.26 7.99 5.58
CA LEU A 17 8.13 7.09 5.33
C LEU A 17 8.55 5.63 5.49
N GLU A 18 8.26 5.03 6.65
CA GLU A 18 8.65 3.65 6.98
C GLU A 18 8.21 2.63 5.93
N TYR A 19 7.02 2.79 5.37
CA TYR A 19 6.50 1.92 4.31
C TYR A 19 7.44 1.89 3.10
N TRP A 20 7.81 3.07 2.59
CA TRP A 20 8.69 3.18 1.41
C TRP A 20 10.14 2.81 1.73
N LYS A 21 10.60 3.03 2.97
CA LYS A 21 11.91 2.50 3.42
C LYS A 21 11.97 0.98 3.32
N SER A 22 10.90 0.30 3.72
CA SER A 22 10.83 -1.16 3.61
C SER A 22 10.81 -1.63 2.16
N GLN A 23 10.11 -0.93 1.27
CA GLN A 23 10.16 -1.25 -0.17
C GLN A 23 11.56 -1.06 -0.75
N ILE A 24 12.23 0.04 -0.45
CA ILE A 24 13.62 0.30 -0.89
C ILE A 24 14.56 -0.78 -0.35
N ALA A 25 14.42 -1.20 0.91
CA ALA A 25 15.25 -2.28 1.47
C ALA A 25 15.12 -3.58 0.67
N GLY A 26 13.91 -3.93 0.23
CA GLY A 26 13.68 -5.08 -0.65
C GLY A 26 14.32 -4.92 -2.04
N ILE A 27 14.21 -3.73 -2.62
CA ILE A 27 14.83 -3.39 -3.90
C ILE A 27 16.35 -3.49 -3.81
N GLU A 28 16.97 -2.92 -2.77
CA GLU A 28 18.42 -2.98 -2.54
C GLU A 28 18.92 -4.40 -2.29
N LYS A 29 18.16 -5.21 -1.56
CA LYS A 29 18.47 -6.62 -1.36
C LYS A 29 18.52 -7.37 -2.70
N ALA A 30 17.53 -7.15 -3.57
CA ALA A 30 17.54 -7.71 -4.91
C ALA A 30 18.70 -7.16 -5.77
N ALA A 31 19.01 -5.87 -5.66
CA ALA A 31 20.14 -5.27 -6.37
C ALA A 31 21.48 -5.92 -5.99
N ILE A 32 21.72 -6.15 -4.71
CA ILE A 32 22.93 -6.84 -4.21
C ILE A 32 22.99 -8.25 -4.76
N GLU A 33 21.91 -9.02 -4.69
CA GLU A 33 21.84 -10.41 -5.14
C GLU A 33 22.08 -10.55 -6.65
N PHE A 34 21.49 -9.64 -7.44
CA PHE A 34 21.54 -9.71 -8.90
C PHE A 34 22.67 -8.89 -9.53
N SER A 35 23.46 -8.16 -8.74
CA SER A 35 24.60 -7.36 -9.23
C SER A 35 25.61 -8.18 -10.04
N LYS A 36 25.85 -9.43 -9.65
CA LYS A 36 26.72 -10.38 -10.35
C LYS A 36 26.27 -10.72 -11.78
N PHE A 37 25.00 -10.47 -12.10
CA PHE A 37 24.42 -10.64 -13.43
C PHE A 37 24.39 -9.35 -14.26
N GLY A 38 25.06 -8.29 -13.76
CA GLY A 38 25.21 -7.01 -14.46
C GLY A 38 24.04 -6.03 -14.25
N ILE A 39 23.16 -6.26 -13.29
CA ILE A 39 22.06 -5.34 -12.99
C ILE A 39 22.60 -4.12 -12.25
N VAL A 40 22.22 -2.95 -12.72
CA VAL A 40 22.48 -1.62 -12.13
C VAL A 40 21.15 -0.94 -11.92
N LEU A 41 20.91 -0.37 -10.73
CA LEU A 41 19.69 0.38 -10.43
C LEU A 41 19.97 1.88 -10.47
N ASP A 42 19.13 2.60 -11.20
CA ASP A 42 19.16 4.05 -11.32
C ASP A 42 17.89 4.63 -10.70
N TYR A 43 18.02 5.38 -9.60
CA TYR A 43 16.90 5.81 -8.78
C TYR A 43 16.40 7.19 -9.19
N PHE A 44 15.07 7.31 -9.30
CA PHE A 44 14.32 8.54 -9.54
C PHE A 44 13.25 8.67 -8.46
N PHE A 45 13.38 9.69 -7.63
CA PHE A 45 12.44 9.92 -6.55
C PHE A 45 11.58 11.16 -6.81
N TYR A 46 10.37 11.17 -6.26
CA TYR A 46 9.46 12.31 -6.28
C TYR A 46 8.80 12.50 -4.91
N ASP A 47 8.52 13.74 -4.54
CA ASP A 47 7.75 14.05 -3.34
C ASP A 47 6.26 13.78 -3.57
N PHE A 48 5.50 13.67 -2.47
CA PHE A 48 4.05 13.45 -2.54
C PHE A 48 3.29 14.70 -3.05
N ASN A 49 3.72 15.26 -4.16
CA ASN A 49 3.03 16.32 -4.88
C ASN A 49 3.21 16.17 -6.39
N ILE A 50 2.21 16.65 -7.15
CA ILE A 50 2.16 16.49 -8.62
C ILE A 50 3.32 17.21 -9.32
N SER A 51 3.78 18.36 -8.81
CA SER A 51 4.86 19.12 -9.45
C SER A 51 6.17 18.33 -9.44
N SER A 52 6.55 17.79 -8.26
CA SER A 52 7.74 16.96 -8.12
C SER A 52 7.63 15.67 -8.95
N PHE A 53 6.44 15.05 -8.99
CA PHE A 53 6.21 13.89 -9.84
C PHE A 53 6.47 14.20 -11.32
N LYS A 54 5.90 15.30 -11.84
CA LYS A 54 6.07 15.72 -13.24
C LYS A 54 7.53 16.06 -13.59
N GLU A 55 8.26 16.66 -12.66
CA GLU A 55 9.69 16.94 -12.85
C GLU A 55 10.50 15.64 -12.96
N SER A 56 10.19 14.67 -12.10
CA SER A 56 10.86 13.37 -12.10
C SER A 56 10.46 12.54 -13.33
N VAL A 57 9.22 12.64 -13.82
CA VAL A 57 8.76 12.01 -15.07
C VAL A 57 9.64 12.47 -16.25
N LYS A 58 9.97 13.75 -16.37
CA LYS A 58 10.85 14.24 -17.45
C LYS A 58 12.21 13.53 -17.41
N LYS A 59 12.81 13.42 -16.23
CA LYS A 59 14.11 12.74 -16.05
C LYS A 59 14.04 11.27 -16.46
N VAL A 60 12.97 10.57 -16.06
CA VAL A 60 12.77 9.15 -16.40
C VAL A 60 12.53 8.98 -17.92
N LEU A 61 11.80 9.90 -18.55
CA LEU A 61 11.58 9.88 -20.00
C LEU A 61 12.86 10.11 -20.80
N GLU A 62 13.76 10.95 -20.31
CA GLU A 62 15.05 11.24 -20.95
C GLU A 62 16.11 10.15 -20.70
N PHE A 63 15.94 9.37 -19.64
CA PHE A 63 16.90 8.34 -19.26
C PHE A 63 16.73 7.08 -20.13
N ASP A 64 17.87 6.58 -20.64
CA ASP A 64 17.90 5.33 -21.40
C ASP A 64 18.15 4.15 -20.43
N CYS A 65 17.17 3.27 -20.32
CA CYS A 65 17.22 2.11 -19.43
C CYS A 65 16.61 0.87 -20.08
N ASP A 66 17.00 -0.30 -19.58
CA ASP A 66 16.50 -1.60 -20.06
C ASP A 66 15.15 -1.99 -19.43
N ALA A 67 14.80 -1.42 -18.26
CA ALA A 67 13.56 -1.69 -17.55
C ALA A 67 13.15 -0.55 -16.62
N LEU A 68 11.87 -0.52 -16.24
CA LEU A 68 11.30 0.41 -15.28
C LEU A 68 10.57 -0.33 -14.16
N LEU A 69 10.95 -0.07 -12.91
CA LEU A 69 10.16 -0.35 -11.72
C LEU A 69 9.45 0.94 -11.29
N PHE A 70 8.13 0.91 -11.16
CA PHE A 70 7.33 2.13 -10.96
C PHE A 70 6.23 1.94 -9.93
N ALA A 71 6.04 2.93 -9.04
CA ALA A 71 4.89 3.01 -8.15
C ALA A 71 3.94 4.13 -8.58
N PRO A 72 2.78 3.82 -9.17
CA PRO A 72 1.84 4.80 -9.73
C PRO A 72 0.93 5.42 -8.64
N ILE A 73 1.47 6.31 -7.80
CA ILE A 73 0.71 6.93 -6.70
C ILE A 73 -0.33 7.94 -7.19
N PHE A 74 0.02 8.74 -8.20
CA PHE A 74 -0.89 9.73 -8.79
C PHE A 74 -1.54 9.13 -10.04
N TYR A 75 -2.73 8.57 -9.90
CA TYR A 75 -3.38 7.77 -10.95
C TYR A 75 -3.41 8.45 -12.32
N GLU A 76 -4.00 9.64 -12.43
CA GLU A 76 -4.13 10.34 -13.71
C GLU A 76 -2.79 10.69 -14.35
N GLU A 77 -1.86 11.21 -13.55
CA GLU A 77 -0.53 11.58 -14.03
C GLU A 77 0.29 10.33 -14.40
N SER A 78 0.09 9.22 -13.68
CA SER A 78 0.74 7.96 -13.98
C SER A 78 0.22 7.35 -15.29
N VAL A 79 -1.09 7.45 -15.57
CA VAL A 79 -1.67 7.03 -16.86
C VAL A 79 -1.04 7.83 -18.03
N ARG A 80 -0.92 9.16 -17.87
CA ARG A 80 -0.29 10.03 -18.88
C ARG A 80 1.19 9.66 -19.08
N PHE A 81 1.92 9.46 -18.00
CA PHE A 81 3.31 9.03 -18.04
C PHE A 81 3.47 7.71 -18.79
N LEU A 82 2.69 6.69 -18.43
CA LEU A 82 2.78 5.36 -19.05
C LEU A 82 2.49 5.42 -20.54
N SER A 83 1.46 6.17 -20.97
CA SER A 83 1.13 6.30 -22.40
C SER A 83 2.27 6.94 -23.24
N GLU A 84 3.13 7.73 -22.61
CA GLU A 84 4.32 8.30 -23.25
C GLU A 84 5.51 7.33 -23.17
N TYR A 85 5.71 6.70 -22.02
CA TYR A 85 6.83 5.78 -21.76
C TYR A 85 6.73 4.49 -22.59
N GLU A 86 5.53 3.99 -22.87
CA GLU A 86 5.27 2.80 -23.71
C GLU A 86 5.91 2.89 -25.09
N LYS A 87 6.10 4.10 -25.63
CA LYS A 87 6.79 4.31 -26.91
C LYS A 87 8.24 3.83 -26.90
N LYS A 88 8.84 3.66 -25.73
CA LYS A 88 10.20 3.13 -25.56
C LYS A 88 10.28 1.60 -25.70
N ASN A 89 9.15 0.87 -25.68
CA ASN A 89 9.08 -0.59 -25.67
C ASN A 89 9.91 -1.24 -24.53
N THR A 90 10.11 -0.51 -23.43
CA THR A 90 10.88 -0.95 -22.28
C THR A 90 9.94 -1.66 -21.31
N PRO A 91 10.27 -2.86 -20.78
CA PRO A 91 9.46 -3.56 -19.79
C PRO A 91 9.21 -2.73 -18.53
N ILE A 92 7.96 -2.74 -18.06
CA ILE A 92 7.54 -2.02 -16.86
C ILE A 92 7.00 -3.03 -15.84
N VAL A 93 7.42 -2.89 -14.59
CA VAL A 93 6.79 -3.54 -13.44
C VAL A 93 6.25 -2.45 -12.52
N MET A 94 4.96 -2.51 -12.23
CA MET A 94 4.35 -1.67 -11.21
C MET A 94 4.38 -2.36 -9.85
N ILE A 95 4.62 -1.59 -8.78
CA ILE A 95 4.55 -2.07 -7.39
C ILE A 95 3.64 -1.16 -6.57
N ASP A 96 3.14 -1.69 -5.43
CA ASP A 96 2.21 -1.03 -4.51
C ASP A 96 0.83 -0.79 -5.10
N SER A 97 0.75 -0.02 -6.16
CA SER A 97 -0.49 0.31 -6.87
C SER A 97 -0.44 -0.21 -8.30
N ASN A 98 -1.60 -0.58 -8.83
CA ASN A 98 -1.77 -0.98 -10.22
C ASN A 98 -2.66 0.03 -10.96
N ILE A 99 -2.35 0.27 -12.22
CA ILE A 99 -3.25 1.01 -13.11
C ILE A 99 -4.11 -0.03 -13.82
N SER A 100 -5.36 -0.13 -13.39
CA SER A 100 -6.35 -1.04 -13.96
C SER A 100 -6.48 -0.81 -15.48
N ASN A 101 -6.62 -1.89 -16.24
CA ASN A 101 -6.79 -1.93 -17.71
C ASN A 101 -5.51 -1.88 -18.54
N ASN A 102 -4.34 -2.10 -17.96
CA ASN A 102 -3.12 -2.23 -18.75
C ASN A 102 -2.48 -3.60 -18.55
N ASP A 103 -2.93 -4.59 -19.34
CA ASP A 103 -2.34 -5.96 -19.35
C ASP A 103 -0.95 -5.99 -20.00
N GLN A 104 -0.45 -4.85 -20.48
CA GLN A 104 0.88 -4.76 -21.11
C GLN A 104 2.02 -4.70 -20.08
N HIS A 105 1.71 -4.26 -18.85
CA HIS A 105 2.69 -4.11 -17.78
C HIS A 105 2.50 -5.15 -16.69
N ALA A 106 3.59 -5.52 -16.05
CA ALA A 106 3.51 -6.43 -14.90
C ALA A 106 3.20 -5.64 -13.61
N TYR A 107 2.52 -6.30 -12.69
CA TYR A 107 2.22 -5.80 -11.36
C TYR A 107 2.69 -6.77 -10.29
N VAL A 108 3.36 -6.23 -9.27
CA VAL A 108 3.73 -6.95 -8.05
C VAL A 108 3.20 -6.18 -6.84
N GLY A 109 2.26 -6.75 -6.13
CA GLY A 109 1.62 -6.10 -4.99
C GLY A 109 0.47 -6.92 -4.42
N GLN A 110 -0.37 -6.31 -3.59
CA GLN A 110 -1.55 -6.99 -3.07
C GLN A 110 -2.77 -6.75 -3.95
N ASP A 111 -3.70 -7.70 -3.92
CA ASP A 111 -5.05 -7.46 -4.40
C ASP A 111 -5.77 -6.53 -3.41
N ALA A 112 -5.89 -5.26 -3.80
CA ALA A 112 -6.47 -4.23 -2.95
C ALA A 112 -7.95 -4.47 -2.65
N PHE A 113 -8.71 -4.93 -3.65
CA PHE A 113 -10.12 -5.28 -3.45
C PHE A 113 -10.25 -6.43 -2.46
N GLN A 114 -9.52 -7.52 -2.66
CA GLN A 114 -9.55 -8.66 -1.73
C GLN A 114 -9.06 -8.30 -0.33
N SER A 115 -8.11 -7.37 -0.19
CA SER A 115 -7.68 -6.91 1.13
C SER A 115 -8.78 -6.14 1.87
N GLY A 116 -9.56 -5.34 1.17
CA GLY A 116 -10.75 -4.68 1.72
C GLY A 116 -11.85 -5.66 2.08
N TYR A 117 -12.11 -6.64 1.21
CA TYR A 117 -13.07 -7.72 1.45
C TYR A 117 -12.70 -8.54 2.71
N LEU A 118 -11.40 -8.86 2.87
CA LEU A 118 -10.86 -9.48 4.07
C LEU A 118 -11.08 -8.61 5.32
N ALA A 119 -10.88 -7.30 5.24
CA ALA A 119 -11.12 -6.38 6.34
C ALA A 119 -12.59 -6.41 6.79
N GLY A 120 -13.54 -6.48 5.85
CA GLY A 120 -14.94 -6.67 6.14
C GLY A 120 -15.23 -7.97 6.91
N ARG A 121 -14.61 -9.08 6.48
CA ARG A 121 -14.69 -10.38 7.18
C ARG A 121 -14.17 -10.30 8.61
N LEU A 122 -13.02 -9.68 8.83
CA LEU A 122 -12.42 -9.56 10.16
C LEU A 122 -13.30 -8.72 11.10
N ILE A 123 -13.84 -7.60 10.63
CA ILE A 123 -14.77 -6.79 11.42
C ILE A 123 -16.04 -7.57 11.75
N SER A 124 -16.60 -8.33 10.80
CA SER A 124 -17.81 -9.11 11.05
C SER A 124 -17.68 -10.12 12.19
N PHE A 125 -16.48 -10.66 12.42
CA PHE A 125 -16.19 -11.53 13.55
C PHE A 125 -15.94 -10.77 14.86
N ALA A 126 -15.40 -9.57 14.79
CA ALA A 126 -15.02 -8.79 15.97
C ALA A 126 -16.20 -8.10 16.65
N VAL A 127 -17.32 -7.86 15.95
CA VAL A 127 -18.47 -7.11 16.46
C VAL A 127 -19.67 -8.01 16.67
N LYS A 128 -20.17 -8.08 17.93
CA LYS A 128 -21.25 -9.02 18.33
C LYS A 128 -22.66 -8.41 18.31
N ASN A 129 -22.87 -7.24 18.86
CA ASN A 129 -24.21 -6.70 19.16
C ASN A 129 -24.58 -5.47 18.34
N GLU A 130 -23.92 -4.36 18.53
CA GLU A 130 -24.14 -3.14 17.76
C GLU A 130 -23.16 -3.11 16.59
N ARG A 131 -23.65 -2.66 15.43
CA ARG A 131 -22.95 -2.88 14.16
C ARG A 131 -22.79 -1.57 13.42
N GLN A 132 -22.27 -0.57 14.12
CA GLN A 132 -21.97 0.75 13.58
C GLN A 132 -20.49 0.80 13.18
N ILE A 133 -20.23 0.81 11.90
CA ILE A 133 -18.87 0.84 11.33
C ILE A 133 -18.58 2.23 10.79
N LEU A 134 -17.46 2.79 11.18
CA LEU A 134 -16.90 4.00 10.61
C LEU A 134 -15.79 3.68 9.64
N ILE A 135 -15.96 4.03 8.37
CA ILE A 135 -14.86 4.06 7.40
C ILE A 135 -14.15 5.40 7.57
N PHE A 136 -12.94 5.35 8.14
CA PHE A 136 -12.20 6.54 8.49
C PHE A 136 -11.11 6.82 7.45
N LYS A 137 -11.40 7.77 6.58
CA LYS A 137 -10.55 8.14 5.44
C LYS A 137 -9.58 9.24 5.87
N ILE A 138 -8.30 8.91 5.95
CA ILE A 138 -7.23 9.88 6.22
C ILE A 138 -6.45 10.08 4.93
N THR A 139 -6.57 11.26 4.32
CA THR A 139 -5.96 11.53 3.02
C THR A 139 -4.87 12.59 3.12
N ARG A 140 -3.81 12.46 2.35
CA ARG A 140 -2.98 13.60 1.94
C ARG A 140 -3.69 14.34 0.82
N GLU A 141 -3.25 15.54 0.48
CA GLU A 141 -4.01 16.42 -0.44
C GLU A 141 -4.42 15.80 -1.78
N ILE A 142 -3.79 14.68 -2.21
CA ILE A 142 -4.01 14.08 -3.53
C ILE A 142 -3.88 12.53 -3.46
N GLU A 143 -4.42 11.90 -2.44
CA GLU A 143 -4.51 10.43 -2.43
C GLU A 143 -5.80 9.96 -3.10
N SER A 144 -5.85 10.01 -4.40
CA SER A 144 -6.76 9.19 -5.21
C SER A 144 -6.04 7.95 -5.71
N THR A 145 -5.36 7.22 -4.83
CA THR A 145 -4.77 5.96 -5.24
C THR A 145 -5.90 4.97 -5.52
N SER A 146 -5.86 4.32 -6.66
CA SER A 146 -6.81 3.26 -7.01
C SER A 146 -6.90 2.18 -5.92
N VAL A 147 -5.79 1.89 -5.24
CA VAL A 147 -5.68 0.96 -4.11
C VAL A 147 -6.62 1.32 -2.97
N TYR A 148 -6.64 2.58 -2.57
CA TYR A 148 -7.46 3.05 -1.48
C TYR A 148 -8.96 2.89 -1.76
N LEU A 149 -9.38 3.26 -2.96
CA LEU A 149 -10.77 3.12 -3.41
C LEU A 149 -11.16 1.65 -3.55
N GLN A 150 -10.28 0.81 -4.11
CA GLN A 150 -10.51 -0.62 -4.24
C GLN A 150 -10.66 -1.32 -2.88
N ARG A 151 -9.89 -0.91 -1.86
CA ARG A 151 -10.06 -1.43 -0.49
C ARG A 151 -11.43 -1.10 0.08
N ILE A 152 -11.90 0.12 -0.09
CA ILE A 152 -13.23 0.54 0.38
C ILE A 152 -14.31 -0.23 -0.38
N ASP A 153 -14.17 -0.37 -1.68
CA ASP A 153 -15.11 -1.12 -2.52
C ASP A 153 -15.16 -2.60 -2.11
N GLY A 154 -14.01 -3.24 -1.93
CA GLY A 154 -13.93 -4.61 -1.42
C GLY A 154 -14.57 -4.76 -0.04
N PHE A 155 -14.36 -3.78 0.85
CA PHE A 155 -14.95 -3.77 2.17
C PHE A 155 -16.49 -3.74 2.13
N TYR A 156 -17.07 -2.87 1.34
CA TYR A 156 -18.52 -2.81 1.16
C TYR A 156 -19.07 -4.05 0.46
N SER A 157 -18.35 -4.55 -0.55
CA SER A 157 -18.76 -5.75 -1.29
C SER A 157 -18.86 -6.97 -0.37
N PHE A 158 -17.98 -7.09 0.64
CA PHE A 158 -18.10 -8.16 1.63
C PHE A 158 -19.47 -8.16 2.31
N PHE A 159 -19.95 -7.01 2.79
CA PHE A 159 -21.25 -6.93 3.47
C PHE A 159 -22.43 -7.04 2.52
N LYS A 160 -22.29 -6.62 1.28
CA LYS A 160 -23.30 -6.79 0.24
C LYS A 160 -23.50 -8.25 -0.13
N ASP A 161 -22.43 -9.04 -0.17
CA ASP A 161 -22.47 -10.46 -0.55
C ASP A 161 -22.94 -11.37 0.58
N HIS A 162 -23.14 -10.82 1.81
CA HIS A 162 -23.55 -11.59 2.99
C HIS A 162 -24.85 -11.04 3.55
N GLU A 163 -25.99 -11.58 3.09
CA GLU A 163 -27.34 -11.13 3.48
C GLU A 163 -27.59 -11.19 5.00
N GLU A 164 -26.96 -12.14 5.70
CA GLU A 164 -27.05 -12.27 7.15
C GLU A 164 -26.38 -11.10 7.91
N LEU A 165 -25.60 -10.27 7.21
CA LEU A 165 -24.90 -9.11 7.76
C LEU A 165 -25.57 -7.76 7.44
N GLN A 166 -26.82 -7.75 6.96
CA GLN A 166 -27.55 -6.51 6.59
C GLN A 166 -27.79 -5.54 7.77
N ASN A 167 -27.61 -6.00 9.00
CA ASN A 167 -27.77 -5.16 10.20
C ASN A 167 -26.55 -4.25 10.48
N PHE A 168 -25.47 -4.37 9.68
CA PHE A 168 -24.35 -3.43 9.78
C PHE A 168 -24.72 -2.08 9.17
N LYS A 169 -24.42 -1.01 9.88
CA LYS A 169 -24.60 0.37 9.43
C LYS A 169 -23.25 1.01 9.23
N PHE A 170 -23.15 1.83 8.21
CA PHE A 170 -21.90 2.45 7.81
C PHE A 170 -21.99 3.98 7.88
N SER A 171 -20.96 4.58 8.36
CA SER A 171 -20.70 6.01 8.23
C SER A 171 -19.29 6.24 7.68
N GLU A 172 -19.08 7.38 7.08
CA GLU A 172 -17.80 7.75 6.51
C GLU A 172 -17.36 9.12 7.03
N VAL A 173 -16.10 9.20 7.43
CA VAL A 173 -15.44 10.46 7.75
C VAL A 173 -14.18 10.57 6.91
N THR A 174 -13.98 11.74 6.31
CA THR A 174 -12.74 12.03 5.57
C THR A 174 -12.06 13.22 6.25
N ILE A 175 -10.81 13.02 6.64
CA ILE A 175 -9.95 14.10 7.12
C ILE A 175 -8.67 14.17 6.29
N LYS A 176 -8.10 15.38 6.18
CA LYS A 176 -6.76 15.53 5.66
C LYS A 176 -5.75 15.17 6.76
N ASP A 177 -4.60 14.66 6.38
CA ASP A 177 -3.48 14.35 7.29
C ASP A 177 -3.06 15.58 8.13
N SER A 178 -3.12 16.76 7.52
CA SER A 178 -2.92 18.05 8.20
C SER A 178 -4.08 18.46 9.13
N GLY A 179 -5.19 17.75 9.12
CA GLY A 179 -6.41 18.04 9.87
C GLY A 179 -6.68 17.10 11.05
N ILE A 180 -5.63 16.43 11.57
CA ILE A 180 -5.75 15.51 12.71
C ILE A 180 -6.38 16.19 13.93
N ASP A 181 -6.16 17.49 14.11
CA ASP A 181 -6.76 18.30 15.17
C ASP A 181 -8.29 18.49 15.01
N GLN A 182 -8.86 18.10 13.86
CA GLN A 182 -10.30 18.13 13.61
C GLN A 182 -11.04 16.91 14.18
N LEU A 183 -10.32 15.90 14.68
CA LEU A 183 -10.92 14.77 15.37
C LEU A 183 -11.71 15.24 16.58
N ASN A 184 -12.94 14.77 16.71
CA ASN A 184 -13.80 15.09 17.84
C ASN A 184 -14.62 13.85 18.28
N LEU A 185 -15.17 13.92 19.48
CA LEU A 185 -15.91 12.82 20.11
C LEU A 185 -17.19 12.44 19.34
N GLU A 186 -17.82 13.40 18.69
CA GLU A 186 -19.06 13.18 17.95
C GLU A 186 -18.88 12.20 16.80
N MET A 187 -17.72 12.23 16.12
CA MET A 187 -17.37 11.29 15.04
C MET A 187 -17.40 9.82 15.47
N PHE A 188 -17.18 9.56 16.75
CA PHE A 188 -17.12 8.20 17.30
C PHE A 188 -18.33 7.82 18.15
N SER A 189 -19.35 8.68 18.20
CA SER A 189 -20.58 8.43 18.96
C SER A 189 -21.34 7.23 18.41
N GLY A 190 -21.53 6.18 19.24
CA GLY A 190 -22.20 4.94 18.85
C GLY A 190 -21.39 4.02 17.91
N ILE A 191 -20.16 4.37 17.59
CA ILE A 191 -19.30 3.56 16.71
C ILE A 191 -18.71 2.37 17.48
N ASN A 192 -18.80 1.18 16.89
CA ASN A 192 -18.27 -0.06 17.48
C ASN A 192 -17.01 -0.56 16.77
N SER A 193 -16.83 -0.15 15.52
CA SER A 193 -15.63 -0.47 14.77
C SER A 193 -15.25 0.58 13.77
N VAL A 194 -13.96 0.67 13.49
CA VAL A 194 -13.36 1.60 12.54
C VAL A 194 -12.50 0.84 11.54
N PHE A 195 -12.78 1.05 10.27
CA PHE A 195 -11.94 0.62 9.17
C PHE A 195 -11.13 1.80 8.64
N VAL A 196 -9.80 1.69 8.73
CA VAL A 196 -8.85 2.68 8.19
C VAL A 196 -8.17 2.06 6.98
N PRO A 197 -8.55 2.42 5.73
CA PRO A 197 -8.09 1.74 4.52
C PRO A 197 -6.65 2.07 4.10
N ASN A 198 -5.85 2.59 5.01
CA ASN A 198 -4.43 2.88 4.80
C ASN A 198 -3.61 2.67 6.08
N SER A 199 -2.31 3.00 6.03
CA SER A 199 -1.35 2.77 7.12
C SER A 199 -1.50 3.69 8.34
N ARG A 200 -2.55 4.53 8.43
CA ARG A 200 -2.70 5.56 9.46
C ARG A 200 -3.67 5.20 10.59
N ALA A 201 -3.90 3.92 10.84
CA ALA A 201 -4.79 3.45 11.91
C ALA A 201 -4.38 3.99 13.29
N TYR A 202 -3.08 4.22 13.52
CA TYR A 202 -2.55 4.79 14.75
C TYR A 202 -3.14 6.17 15.11
N ILE A 203 -3.59 6.95 14.13
CA ILE A 203 -4.20 8.26 14.36
C ILE A 203 -5.53 8.11 15.11
N VAL A 204 -6.38 7.20 14.63
CA VAL A 204 -7.63 6.85 15.29
C VAL A 204 -7.35 6.22 16.66
N ALA A 205 -6.44 5.27 16.74
CA ALA A 205 -6.08 4.60 17.99
C ALA A 205 -5.61 5.58 19.07
N ARG A 206 -4.76 6.54 18.68
CA ARG A 206 -4.28 7.62 19.57
C ARG A 206 -5.45 8.46 20.11
N PHE A 207 -6.36 8.88 19.23
CA PHE A 207 -7.50 9.67 19.63
C PHE A 207 -8.41 8.94 20.61
N LEU A 208 -8.72 7.66 20.34
CA LEU A 208 -9.55 6.84 21.22
C LEU A 208 -8.88 6.62 22.58
N GLU A 209 -7.57 6.34 22.62
CA GLU A 209 -6.81 6.20 23.87
C GLU A 209 -6.82 7.48 24.71
N GLN A 210 -6.52 8.63 24.08
CA GLN A 210 -6.48 9.94 24.76
C GLN A 210 -7.83 10.36 25.36
N ASN A 211 -8.92 9.93 24.73
CA ASN A 211 -10.28 10.26 25.19
C ASN A 211 -10.93 9.11 26.02
N ASN A 212 -10.17 8.07 26.39
CA ASN A 212 -10.66 6.92 27.16
C ASN A 212 -11.85 6.20 26.51
N ILE A 213 -11.98 6.24 25.17
CA ILE A 213 -13.01 5.52 24.42
C ILE A 213 -12.54 4.06 24.26
N LYS A 214 -13.35 3.15 24.81
CA LYS A 214 -13.05 1.70 24.82
C LYS A 214 -14.10 0.91 24.03
N GLY A 215 -13.75 -0.29 23.61
CA GLY A 215 -14.70 -1.23 22.98
C GLY A 215 -14.89 -0.99 21.47
N VAL A 216 -14.18 -0.02 20.88
CA VAL A 216 -14.15 0.20 19.43
C VAL A 216 -13.10 -0.71 18.82
N ARG A 217 -13.48 -1.51 17.84
CA ARG A 217 -12.56 -2.38 17.09
C ARG A 217 -11.90 -1.61 15.95
N ILE A 218 -10.59 -1.69 15.82
CA ILE A 218 -9.86 -1.00 14.77
C ILE A 218 -9.16 -2.01 13.87
N ILE A 219 -9.39 -1.85 12.56
CA ILE A 219 -8.62 -2.51 11.52
C ILE A 219 -7.95 -1.48 10.60
N GLY A 220 -6.69 -1.71 10.29
CA GLY A 220 -5.91 -0.87 9.40
C GLY A 220 -4.87 -1.66 8.63
N TYR A 221 -3.88 -0.96 8.11
CA TYR A 221 -2.82 -1.53 7.28
C TYR A 221 -1.44 -1.17 7.82
N ASP A 222 -0.49 -2.01 7.46
CA ASP A 222 0.95 -1.84 7.63
C ASP A 222 1.48 -1.84 9.05
N LEU A 223 2.71 -2.32 9.17
CA LEU A 223 3.43 -2.48 10.42
C LEU A 223 4.29 -1.26 10.74
N LEU A 224 3.71 -0.03 10.60
CA LEU A 224 4.38 1.17 11.07
C LEU A 224 4.61 1.09 12.57
N LYS A 225 5.67 1.69 13.05
CA LYS A 225 6.03 1.69 14.47
C LYS A 225 4.87 2.09 15.38
N GLU A 226 4.15 3.13 15.01
CA GLU A 226 2.99 3.62 15.76
C GLU A 226 1.82 2.63 15.71
N ASN A 227 1.55 2.01 14.57
CA ASN A 227 0.51 0.97 14.47
C ASN A 227 0.83 -0.23 15.37
N ILE A 228 2.09 -0.67 15.37
CA ILE A 228 2.57 -1.78 16.22
C ILE A 228 2.44 -1.41 17.70
N GLU A 229 2.75 -0.18 18.09
CA GLU A 229 2.57 0.27 19.47
C GLU A 229 1.11 0.08 19.93
N TYR A 230 0.13 0.57 19.12
CA TYR A 230 -1.28 0.44 19.44
C TYR A 230 -1.82 -0.99 19.29
N LEU A 231 -1.26 -1.79 18.40
CA LEU A 231 -1.55 -3.21 18.31
C LEU A 231 -1.14 -3.93 19.62
N ASN A 232 0.07 -3.68 20.10
CA ASN A 232 0.57 -4.28 21.36
C ASN A 232 -0.19 -3.83 22.59
N LYS A 233 -0.70 -2.58 22.61
CA LYS A 233 -1.60 -2.07 23.65
C LYS A 233 -3.01 -2.68 23.56
N GLY A 234 -3.37 -3.33 22.45
CA GLY A 234 -4.71 -3.88 22.19
C GLY A 234 -5.75 -2.80 21.86
N VAL A 235 -5.32 -1.64 21.37
CA VAL A 235 -6.21 -0.57 20.85
C VAL A 235 -6.51 -0.81 19.38
N ILE A 236 -5.54 -1.25 18.60
CA ILE A 236 -5.74 -1.79 17.24
C ILE A 236 -5.91 -3.30 17.38
N ASP A 237 -6.93 -3.86 16.73
CA ASP A 237 -7.23 -5.29 16.76
C ASP A 237 -6.53 -6.05 15.63
N PHE A 238 -6.54 -5.48 14.41
CA PHE A 238 -6.00 -6.13 13.21
C PHE A 238 -5.22 -5.14 12.35
N LEU A 239 -4.10 -5.61 11.82
CA LEU A 239 -3.38 -4.95 10.75
C LEU A 239 -3.25 -5.92 9.58
N ILE A 240 -3.51 -5.43 8.36
CA ILE A 240 -3.22 -6.17 7.13
C ILE A 240 -1.85 -5.70 6.65
N ASN A 241 -0.87 -6.58 6.73
CA ASN A 241 0.50 -6.28 6.30
C ASN A 241 0.63 -6.46 4.79
N GLN A 242 1.11 -5.44 4.13
CA GLN A 242 1.32 -5.42 2.67
C GLN A 242 2.66 -6.04 2.25
N ARG A 243 3.55 -6.38 3.20
CA ARG A 243 4.88 -6.93 2.97
C ARG A 243 5.69 -6.09 1.96
N PRO A 244 5.90 -4.79 2.24
CA PRO A 244 6.51 -3.86 1.29
C PRO A 244 7.93 -4.25 0.88
N GLU A 245 8.73 -4.84 1.77
CA GLU A 245 10.07 -5.35 1.43
C GLU A 245 9.98 -6.45 0.35
N GLU A 246 9.02 -7.37 0.48
CA GLU A 246 8.83 -8.42 -0.52
C GLU A 246 8.35 -7.85 -1.85
N GLN A 247 7.48 -6.85 -1.85
CA GLN A 247 7.05 -6.18 -3.09
C GLN A 247 8.24 -5.57 -3.82
N GLY A 248 9.10 -4.84 -3.11
CA GLY A 248 10.31 -4.24 -3.69
C GLY A 248 11.26 -5.29 -4.27
N TYR A 249 11.56 -6.34 -3.51
CA TYR A 249 12.41 -7.44 -3.96
C TYR A 249 11.83 -8.14 -5.18
N MET A 250 10.56 -8.52 -5.14
CA MET A 250 9.91 -9.26 -6.22
C MET A 250 9.73 -8.41 -7.49
N GLY A 251 9.57 -7.08 -7.35
CA GLY A 251 9.55 -6.17 -8.48
C GLY A 251 10.85 -6.24 -9.31
N ILE A 252 12.00 -6.15 -8.66
CA ILE A 252 13.31 -6.30 -9.32
C ILE A 252 13.53 -7.74 -9.83
N ASN A 253 13.17 -8.75 -9.02
CA ASN A 253 13.28 -10.15 -9.42
C ASN A 253 12.46 -10.46 -10.70
N HIS A 254 11.29 -9.84 -10.84
CA HIS A 254 10.45 -9.98 -12.02
C HIS A 254 11.16 -9.44 -13.29
N LEU A 255 11.75 -8.25 -13.20
CA LEU A 255 12.52 -7.66 -14.28
C LEU A 255 13.76 -8.50 -14.61
N TYR A 256 14.46 -8.99 -13.58
CA TYR A 256 15.61 -9.89 -13.74
C TYR A 256 15.24 -11.15 -14.51
N LYS A 257 14.17 -11.85 -14.10
CA LYS A 257 13.69 -13.05 -14.78
C LYS A 257 13.36 -12.78 -16.24
N LYS A 258 12.62 -11.69 -16.50
CA LYS A 258 12.20 -11.33 -17.86
C LYS A 258 13.37 -10.97 -18.77
N LEU A 259 14.31 -10.15 -18.30
CA LEU A 259 15.36 -9.58 -19.17
C LEU A 259 16.67 -10.38 -19.19
N VAL A 260 17.07 -10.92 -18.05
CA VAL A 260 18.35 -11.61 -17.93
C VAL A 260 18.19 -13.11 -18.16
N LEU A 261 17.18 -13.72 -17.52
CA LEU A 261 16.90 -15.15 -17.69
C LEU A 261 16.03 -15.45 -18.92
N GLN A 262 15.41 -14.43 -19.51
CA GLN A 262 14.47 -14.55 -20.65
C GLN A 262 13.30 -15.51 -20.37
N GLU A 263 12.88 -15.55 -19.10
CA GLU A 263 11.74 -16.36 -18.66
C GLU A 263 10.40 -15.67 -18.99
N THR A 264 9.39 -16.48 -19.28
CA THR A 264 8.01 -15.99 -19.29
C THR A 264 7.55 -15.80 -17.85
N VAL A 265 7.18 -14.58 -17.49
CA VAL A 265 6.70 -14.22 -16.16
C VAL A 265 5.23 -13.80 -16.23
N ALA A 266 4.47 -14.11 -15.18
CA ALA A 266 3.07 -13.70 -15.10
C ALA A 266 2.95 -12.16 -15.05
N ASN A 267 1.93 -11.59 -15.71
CA ASN A 267 1.70 -10.15 -15.67
C ASN A 267 1.28 -9.64 -14.28
N THR A 268 0.74 -10.51 -13.43
CA THR A 268 0.35 -10.16 -12.06
C THR A 268 0.95 -11.15 -11.08
N HIS A 269 1.63 -10.62 -10.07
CA HIS A 269 2.16 -11.37 -8.94
C HIS A 269 1.57 -10.81 -7.65
N TYR A 270 0.53 -11.45 -7.13
CA TYR A 270 -0.07 -11.04 -5.86
C TYR A 270 0.77 -11.50 -4.67
N ILE A 271 1.18 -10.55 -3.85
CA ILE A 271 1.76 -10.79 -2.53
C ILE A 271 0.63 -11.23 -1.59
N PRO A 272 0.81 -12.34 -0.83
CA PRO A 272 -0.23 -12.83 0.08
C PRO A 272 -0.68 -11.77 1.10
N LEU A 273 -1.97 -11.75 1.39
CA LEU A 273 -2.54 -10.95 2.48
C LEU A 273 -2.16 -11.57 3.82
N GLU A 274 -1.51 -10.81 4.69
CA GLU A 274 -1.07 -11.26 5.99
C GLU A 274 -1.84 -10.51 7.09
N ILE A 275 -2.55 -11.26 7.94
CA ILE A 275 -3.30 -10.70 9.07
C ILE A 275 -2.40 -10.71 10.30
N ILE A 276 -2.18 -9.53 10.87
CA ILE A 276 -1.38 -9.35 12.08
C ILE A 276 -2.29 -8.97 13.25
N LEU A 277 -2.17 -9.76 14.30
CA LEU A 277 -2.74 -9.54 15.62
C LEU A 277 -1.60 -9.38 16.62
N LYS A 278 -1.94 -8.90 17.81
CA LYS A 278 -0.98 -8.83 18.93
C LYS A 278 -0.31 -10.17 19.20
N GLU A 279 -1.04 -11.27 19.07
CA GLU A 279 -0.61 -12.61 19.42
C GLU A 279 0.33 -13.24 18.39
N ASN A 280 0.31 -12.79 17.15
CA ASN A 280 1.20 -13.31 16.08
C ASN A 280 2.26 -12.30 15.62
N TYR A 281 2.31 -11.10 16.20
CA TYR A 281 3.37 -10.15 15.95
C TYR A 281 4.58 -10.44 16.84
N PHE A 282 5.65 -10.94 16.24
CA PHE A 282 6.92 -11.17 16.90
C PHE A 282 7.96 -10.20 16.33
N PRO A 283 8.34 -9.14 17.09
CA PRO A 283 9.43 -8.28 16.64
C PRO A 283 10.69 -9.13 16.47
N ALA A 284 11.44 -8.88 15.38
CA ALA A 284 12.69 -9.57 15.15
C ALA A 284 13.55 -9.47 16.42
N ARG A 285 13.89 -10.61 17.02
CA ARG A 285 14.79 -10.63 18.17
C ARG A 285 16.09 -9.97 17.72
N LYS A 286 16.46 -8.85 18.37
CA LYS A 286 17.77 -8.27 18.18
C LYS A 286 18.78 -9.35 18.53
N SER A 287 19.42 -9.92 17.51
CA SER A 287 20.57 -10.83 17.64
C SER A 287 21.78 -10.05 18.17
#